data_a95bf52b22eafbeb036ef4c7ee9f2f45
#
_entry.id   a95bf52b22eafbeb036ef4c7ee9f2f45
#
_cell.length_a   1.000
_cell.length_b   1.000
_cell.length_c   1.000
_cell.angle_alpha   90.00
_cell.angle_beta   90.00
_cell.angle_gamma   90.00
#
_symmetry.space_group_name_H-M   'P 1'
#
loop_
_entity.id
_entity.type
_entity.pdbx_description
1 polymer ?
#
loop_
_entity_poly.entity_id
_entity_poly.type
_entity_poly.pdbx_seq_one_letter_code
_entity_poly.pdbx_strand_id
1 'polypeptide(L)'
;NILEKNQLISNLYPNSKVVYNNLNLLSNNFTKKGVLSLSPFSKDETAYTFISRVELSDSIFYTDDFNRTYQNFDIYTMKNINKTIYKTIIGDFYISSDNDIVLENIIRDHKTKNKKINPDLLKISKTIDRNDPFNFFIKSDGSNSVDYRSYNLPLLPRVKTSWIGYDFTNSTDIVELSGVTKLGDSLSSKISILKNISSKEIISDNIVPNTFRSLFSFNLGDSERFIYNLKNYFKSNNIAADDYSFKSINLINDISIVDDQEKFLVISLKNTDQIEEYFNFQESDYTDINFINLDEGLKLLLQSFSYNPKINYSTLINNFLIIGKSVSQ
;
A
#
# COMPACT_ATOMS: atom_id res chain seq x y z
N ASN A 1 -0.16 14.88 -19.65
CA ASN A 1 0.41 13.69 -19.05
C ASN A 1 0.54 13.89 -17.55
N ILE A 2 -0.31 13.20 -16.78
CA ILE A 2 -0.46 13.38 -15.32
C ILE A 2 0.84 12.97 -14.60
N LEU A 3 1.44 11.86 -15.00
CA LEU A 3 2.64 11.31 -14.35
C LEU A 3 3.91 12.12 -14.63
N GLU A 4 4.01 12.80 -15.78
CA GLU A 4 5.18 13.64 -16.11
C GLU A 4 5.10 15.05 -15.52
N LYS A 5 3.90 15.58 -15.36
CA LYS A 5 3.71 16.96 -14.91
C LYS A 5 3.68 17.11 -13.40
N ASN A 6 3.45 16.02 -12.67
CA ASN A 6 3.40 16.07 -11.22
C ASN A 6 4.80 15.83 -10.64
N GLN A 7 5.45 16.91 -10.22
CA GLN A 7 6.76 16.88 -9.57
C GLN A 7 6.79 15.99 -8.32
N LEU A 8 5.68 15.90 -7.61
CA LEU A 8 5.56 15.09 -6.41
C LEU A 8 5.63 13.59 -6.76
N ILE A 9 4.94 13.16 -7.81
CA ILE A 9 5.04 11.77 -8.32
C ILE A 9 6.46 11.48 -8.80
N SER A 10 7.09 12.38 -9.55
CA SER A 10 8.45 12.16 -10.07
C SER A 10 9.50 12.10 -8.96
N ASN A 11 9.33 12.84 -7.88
CA ASN A 11 10.24 12.86 -6.74
C ASN A 11 10.03 11.67 -5.80
N LEU A 12 8.77 11.30 -5.54
CA LEU A 12 8.44 10.15 -4.70
C LEU A 12 8.67 8.81 -5.41
N TYR A 13 8.56 8.79 -6.74
CA TYR A 13 8.67 7.58 -7.55
C TYR A 13 9.65 7.78 -8.71
N PRO A 14 10.96 7.77 -8.47
CA PRO A 14 11.96 7.94 -9.54
C PRO A 14 11.81 6.89 -10.65
N ASN A 15 11.21 5.73 -10.34
CA ASN A 15 10.88 4.70 -11.33
C ASN A 15 9.57 4.94 -12.09
N SER A 16 8.78 5.97 -11.76
CA SER A 16 7.53 6.29 -12.46
C SER A 16 7.77 6.55 -13.94
N LYS A 17 8.90 7.18 -14.28
CA LYS A 17 9.35 7.40 -15.66
C LYS A 17 9.60 6.09 -16.41
N VAL A 18 10.14 5.08 -15.74
CA VAL A 18 10.37 3.75 -16.32
C VAL A 18 9.05 3.06 -16.62
N VAL A 19 8.11 3.11 -15.68
CA VAL A 19 6.75 2.56 -15.87
C VAL A 19 6.04 3.27 -17.01
N TYR A 20 6.10 4.59 -17.06
CA TYR A 20 5.51 5.39 -18.12
C TYR A 20 6.11 5.10 -19.51
N ASN A 21 7.44 5.05 -19.61
CA ASN A 21 8.10 4.72 -20.85
C ASN A 21 7.73 3.33 -21.36
N ASN A 22 7.67 2.34 -20.47
CA ASN A 22 7.22 0.99 -20.82
C ASN A 22 5.75 0.99 -21.25
N LEU A 23 4.87 1.71 -20.56
CA LEU A 23 3.47 1.85 -20.97
C LEU A 23 3.35 2.42 -22.37
N ASN A 24 4.07 3.49 -22.69
CA ASN A 24 4.05 4.09 -24.03
C ASN A 24 4.52 3.13 -25.12
N LEU A 25 5.62 2.41 -24.86
CA LEU A 25 6.15 1.42 -25.81
C LEU A 25 5.18 0.26 -26.03
N LEU A 26 4.59 -0.27 -24.96
CA LEU A 26 3.71 -1.42 -25.00
C LEU A 26 2.33 -1.06 -25.54
N SER A 27 1.82 0.12 -25.24
CA SER A 27 0.50 0.55 -25.70
C SER A 27 0.48 0.92 -27.20
N ASN A 28 1.63 1.08 -27.82
CA ASN A 28 1.73 1.44 -29.25
C ASN A 28 0.85 2.65 -29.64
N ASN A 29 0.84 3.70 -28.79
CA ASN A 29 -0.03 4.86 -28.91
C ASN A 29 -1.55 4.56 -28.79
N PHE A 30 -1.92 3.42 -28.23
CA PHE A 30 -3.31 3.17 -27.87
C PHE A 30 -3.78 4.22 -26.86
N THR A 31 -4.77 4.99 -27.23
CA THR A 31 -5.40 6.01 -26.36
C THR A 31 -6.51 5.42 -25.49
N LYS A 32 -6.80 4.13 -25.63
CA LYS A 32 -7.91 3.44 -24.98
C LYS A 32 -7.55 2.89 -23.61
N LYS A 33 -8.59 2.62 -22.82
CA LYS A 33 -8.44 1.97 -21.53
C LYS A 33 -7.74 0.61 -21.69
N GLY A 34 -6.75 0.37 -20.86
CA GLY A 34 -6.00 -0.88 -20.86
C GLY A 34 -5.52 -1.23 -19.46
N VAL A 35 -4.96 -2.41 -19.34
CA VAL A 35 -4.35 -2.92 -18.11
C VAL A 35 -2.86 -3.06 -18.35
N LEU A 36 -2.04 -2.42 -17.51
CA LEU A 36 -0.61 -2.67 -17.43
C LEU A 36 -0.35 -3.62 -16.26
N SER A 37 0.23 -4.77 -16.55
CA SER A 37 0.67 -5.75 -15.56
C SER A 37 2.18 -5.69 -15.39
N LEU A 38 2.63 -5.66 -14.15
CA LEU A 38 4.02 -5.80 -13.76
C LEU A 38 4.17 -7.15 -13.05
N SER A 39 4.95 -8.04 -13.63
CA SER A 39 5.13 -9.39 -13.11
C SER A 39 6.60 -9.68 -12.86
N PRO A 40 7.00 -10.13 -11.67
CA PRO A 40 8.38 -10.57 -11.47
C PRO A 40 8.65 -11.76 -12.38
N PHE A 41 9.72 -11.67 -13.13
CA PHE A 41 10.15 -12.70 -14.07
C PHE A 41 11.36 -13.50 -13.54
N SER A 42 12.28 -12.79 -12.93
CA SER A 42 13.41 -13.34 -12.20
C SER A 42 13.60 -12.63 -10.87
N LYS A 43 14.69 -12.92 -10.15
CA LYS A 43 14.99 -12.26 -8.88
C LYS A 43 15.11 -10.73 -9.00
N ASP A 44 15.65 -10.27 -10.13
CA ASP A 44 16.01 -8.85 -10.35
C ASP A 44 15.29 -8.24 -11.56
N GLU A 45 14.41 -9.00 -12.24
CA GLU A 45 13.77 -8.57 -13.48
C GLU A 45 12.24 -8.56 -13.34
N THR A 46 11.63 -7.51 -13.83
CA THR A 46 10.18 -7.35 -13.93
C THR A 46 9.76 -7.26 -15.38
N ALA A 47 8.86 -8.13 -15.80
CA ALA A 47 8.23 -8.08 -17.09
C ALA A 47 7.02 -7.15 -17.06
N TYR A 48 6.88 -6.33 -18.11
CA TYR A 48 5.75 -5.44 -18.32
C TYR A 48 4.87 -6.00 -19.41
N THR A 49 3.57 -6.07 -19.14
CA THR A 49 2.59 -6.54 -20.12
C THR A 49 1.42 -5.58 -20.17
N PHE A 50 1.06 -5.14 -21.36
CA PHE A 50 -0.10 -4.29 -21.59
C PHE A 50 -1.20 -5.09 -22.30
N ILE A 51 -2.44 -4.91 -21.86
CA ILE A 51 -3.62 -5.56 -22.43
C ILE A 51 -4.68 -4.49 -22.67
N SER A 52 -5.19 -4.40 -23.89
CA SER A 52 -6.29 -3.50 -24.25
C SER A 52 -7.28 -4.19 -25.18
N ARG A 53 -8.52 -3.71 -25.20
CA ARG A 53 -9.50 -4.20 -26.13
C ARG A 53 -9.25 -3.58 -27.52
N VAL A 54 -9.32 -4.41 -28.54
CA VAL A 54 -9.16 -4.00 -29.94
C VAL A 54 -10.50 -3.61 -30.52
N GLU A 55 -10.54 -2.51 -31.26
CA GLU A 55 -11.66 -2.21 -32.17
C GLU A 55 -11.24 -2.55 -33.60
N LEU A 56 -12.20 -2.95 -34.41
CA LEU A 56 -12.00 -3.38 -35.82
C LEU A 56 -11.30 -2.36 -36.72
N SER A 57 -11.22 -1.09 -36.28
CA SER A 57 -10.56 0.01 -37.00
C SER A 57 -9.06 0.15 -36.67
N ASP A 58 -8.53 -0.62 -35.74
CA ASP A 58 -7.18 -0.44 -35.23
C ASP A 58 -6.15 -1.14 -36.14
N SER A 59 -5.34 -0.37 -36.82
CA SER A 59 -4.22 -0.85 -37.65
C SER A 59 -2.99 -1.19 -36.78
N ILE A 60 -3.04 -2.34 -36.11
CA ILE A 60 -2.17 -2.63 -34.96
C ILE A 60 -0.75 -3.06 -35.34
N PHE A 61 -0.54 -3.64 -36.55
CA PHE A 61 0.72 -4.29 -36.91
C PHE A 61 1.37 -3.77 -38.18
N TYR A 62 1.04 -2.58 -38.68
CA TYR A 62 1.56 -2.10 -39.98
C TYR A 62 3.09 -1.96 -40.04
N THR A 63 3.77 -1.81 -38.91
CA THR A 63 5.20 -1.60 -38.84
C THR A 63 5.96 -2.71 -38.10
N ASP A 64 5.24 -3.75 -37.68
CA ASP A 64 5.81 -4.81 -36.84
C ASP A 64 6.24 -6.01 -37.71
N ASP A 65 7.37 -6.58 -37.38
CA ASP A 65 7.87 -7.78 -38.03
C ASP A 65 7.16 -9.03 -37.48
N PHE A 66 6.68 -9.89 -38.38
CA PHE A 66 6.26 -11.23 -37.98
C PHE A 66 7.45 -12.00 -37.39
N ASN A 67 7.27 -12.55 -36.21
CA ASN A 67 8.34 -13.30 -35.54
C ASN A 67 8.12 -14.82 -35.67
N ARG A 68 6.99 -15.30 -35.13
CA ARG A 68 6.65 -16.74 -35.13
C ARG A 68 5.17 -16.95 -34.80
N THR A 69 4.72 -18.15 -35.09
CA THR A 69 3.40 -18.63 -34.59
C THR A 69 3.62 -19.51 -33.36
N TYR A 70 2.91 -19.24 -32.27
CA TYR A 70 2.92 -20.07 -31.05
C TYR A 70 1.49 -20.50 -30.72
N GLN A 71 1.23 -21.81 -30.66
CA GLN A 71 -0.07 -22.40 -30.37
C GLN A 71 -1.25 -21.83 -31.21
N ASN A 72 -1.01 -21.55 -32.49
CA ASN A 72 -1.95 -20.94 -33.46
C ASN A 72 -2.23 -19.43 -33.20
N PHE A 73 -1.37 -18.74 -32.49
CA PHE A 73 -1.38 -17.28 -32.36
C PHE A 73 -0.11 -16.72 -32.99
N ASP A 74 -0.27 -15.74 -33.83
CA ASP A 74 0.88 -15.05 -34.45
C ASP A 74 1.47 -14.05 -33.45
N ILE A 75 2.78 -14.10 -33.32
CA ILE A 75 3.56 -13.18 -32.49
C ILE A 75 4.34 -12.26 -33.43
N TYR A 76 4.18 -10.97 -33.21
CA TYR A 76 4.89 -9.91 -33.92
C TYR A 76 5.90 -9.25 -32.99
N THR A 77 6.93 -8.65 -33.58
CA THR A 77 7.96 -7.95 -32.80
C THR A 77 8.13 -6.53 -33.30
N MET A 78 8.28 -5.63 -32.34
CA MET A 78 8.76 -4.28 -32.57
C MET A 78 10.09 -4.11 -31.86
N LYS A 79 11.14 -3.79 -32.60
CA LYS A 79 12.46 -3.51 -32.03
C LYS A 79 12.60 -2.00 -31.78
N ASN A 80 12.92 -1.64 -30.56
CA ASN A 80 13.37 -0.31 -30.19
C ASN A 80 14.83 -0.38 -29.75
N ILE A 81 15.56 0.76 -29.67
CA ILE A 81 16.98 0.85 -29.39
C ILE A 81 17.45 -0.03 -28.24
N ASN A 82 16.61 -0.17 -27.19
CA ASN A 82 16.99 -0.88 -25.96
C ASN A 82 16.08 -2.07 -25.62
N LYS A 83 15.01 -2.35 -26.37
CA LYS A 83 14.03 -3.38 -26.03
C LYS A 83 13.36 -3.96 -27.27
N THR A 84 13.06 -5.25 -27.19
CA THR A 84 12.14 -5.91 -28.14
C THR A 84 10.78 -6.05 -27.46
N ILE A 85 9.73 -5.64 -28.13
CA ILE A 85 8.35 -5.78 -27.70
C ILE A 85 7.71 -6.88 -28.54
N TYR A 86 7.11 -7.84 -27.85
CA TYR A 86 6.37 -8.95 -28.44
C TYR A 86 4.88 -8.66 -28.36
N LYS A 87 4.15 -8.90 -29.44
CA LYS A 87 2.73 -8.52 -29.59
C LYS A 87 1.93 -9.64 -30.17
N THR A 88 0.68 -9.79 -29.74
CA THR A 88 -0.27 -10.74 -30.30
C THR A 88 -1.71 -10.23 -30.11
N ILE A 89 -2.66 -10.85 -30.83
CA ILE A 89 -4.09 -10.67 -30.60
C ILE A 89 -4.67 -12.00 -30.13
N ILE A 90 -5.44 -11.94 -29.04
CA ILE A 90 -6.18 -13.09 -28.50
C ILE A 90 -7.66 -12.68 -28.41
N GLY A 91 -8.50 -13.19 -29.31
CA GLY A 91 -9.89 -12.74 -29.44
C GLY A 91 -9.96 -11.23 -29.70
N ASP A 92 -10.65 -10.49 -28.84
CA ASP A 92 -10.82 -9.03 -28.95
C ASP A 92 -9.73 -8.26 -28.18
N PHE A 93 -8.64 -8.91 -27.77
CA PHE A 93 -7.62 -8.28 -26.96
C PHE A 93 -6.27 -8.20 -27.69
N TYR A 94 -5.74 -7.00 -27.76
CA TYR A 94 -4.34 -6.73 -28.05
C TYR A 94 -3.53 -6.96 -26.78
N ILE A 95 -2.44 -7.70 -26.91
CA ILE A 95 -1.51 -8.01 -25.82
C ILE A 95 -0.10 -7.73 -26.29
N SER A 96 0.64 -6.98 -25.51
CA SER A 96 2.05 -6.71 -25.76
C SER A 96 2.87 -6.92 -24.48
N SER A 97 4.10 -7.42 -24.62
CA SER A 97 5.01 -7.65 -23.49
C SER A 97 6.45 -7.37 -23.90
N ASP A 98 7.27 -6.89 -22.98
CA ASP A 98 8.72 -6.82 -23.15
C ASP A 98 9.43 -8.15 -22.88
N ASN A 99 8.65 -9.21 -22.64
CA ASN A 99 9.17 -10.55 -22.40
C ASN A 99 8.33 -11.58 -23.17
N ASP A 100 8.99 -12.35 -24.04
CA ASP A 100 8.35 -13.33 -24.91
C ASP A 100 7.79 -14.54 -24.12
N ILE A 101 8.48 -15.00 -23.09
CA ILE A 101 8.03 -16.12 -22.26
C ILE A 101 6.76 -15.73 -21.52
N VAL A 102 6.65 -14.49 -21.04
CA VAL A 102 5.42 -14.02 -20.38
C VAL A 102 4.26 -13.98 -21.38
N LEU A 103 4.50 -13.52 -22.62
CA LEU A 103 3.48 -13.53 -23.67
C LEU A 103 3.04 -14.96 -24.02
N GLU A 104 3.98 -15.89 -24.19
CA GLU A 104 3.68 -17.31 -24.43
C GLU A 104 2.89 -17.95 -23.29
N ASN A 105 3.22 -17.59 -22.04
CA ASN A 105 2.45 -18.04 -20.88
C ASN A 105 0.99 -17.56 -20.93
N ILE A 106 0.77 -16.32 -21.33
CA ILE A 106 -0.61 -15.77 -21.50
C ILE A 106 -1.37 -16.55 -22.58
N ILE A 107 -0.74 -16.81 -23.72
CA ILE A 107 -1.33 -17.60 -24.81
C ILE A 107 -1.69 -19.01 -24.32
N ARG A 108 -0.79 -19.68 -23.61
CA ARG A 108 -0.98 -21.01 -23.04
C ARG A 108 -2.13 -21.04 -22.04
N ASP A 109 -2.14 -20.05 -21.14
CA ASP A 109 -3.19 -19.93 -20.12
C ASP A 109 -4.57 -19.70 -20.75
N HIS A 110 -4.64 -18.87 -21.79
CA HIS A 110 -5.88 -18.67 -22.55
C HIS A 110 -6.38 -19.99 -23.15
N LYS A 111 -5.51 -20.76 -23.76
CA LYS A 111 -5.86 -22.01 -24.44
C LYS A 111 -6.32 -23.11 -23.50
N THR A 112 -5.73 -23.22 -22.33
CA THR A 112 -6.03 -24.27 -21.34
C THR A 112 -7.37 -24.09 -20.65
N LYS A 113 -8.02 -22.93 -20.77
CA LYS A 113 -9.33 -22.56 -20.17
C LYS A 113 -9.49 -22.87 -18.66
N ASN A 114 -8.42 -23.31 -18.01
CA ASN A 114 -8.43 -23.85 -16.64
C ASN A 114 -8.13 -22.80 -15.55
N LYS A 115 -7.78 -21.58 -15.92
CA LYS A 115 -7.50 -20.56 -14.94
C LYS A 115 -8.79 -19.99 -14.37
N LYS A 116 -9.08 -20.35 -13.15
CA LYS A 116 -10.10 -19.64 -12.37
C LYS A 116 -9.55 -18.26 -12.01
N ILE A 117 -10.30 -17.22 -12.34
CA ILE A 117 -10.00 -15.86 -11.84
C ILE A 117 -9.91 -15.94 -10.33
N ASN A 118 -8.86 -15.34 -9.76
CA ASN A 118 -8.72 -15.28 -8.31
C ASN A 118 -9.96 -14.59 -7.71
N PRO A 119 -10.71 -15.28 -6.84
CA PRO A 119 -11.97 -14.74 -6.31
C PRO A 119 -11.78 -13.46 -5.49
N ASP A 120 -10.60 -13.28 -4.89
CA ASP A 120 -10.28 -12.10 -4.10
C ASP A 120 -10.03 -10.89 -4.99
N LEU A 121 -9.27 -11.07 -6.09
CA LEU A 121 -9.12 -10.04 -7.11
C LEU A 121 -10.47 -9.63 -7.70
N LEU A 122 -11.33 -10.60 -7.99
CA LEU A 122 -12.66 -10.32 -8.54
C LEU A 122 -13.52 -9.53 -7.56
N LYS A 123 -13.44 -9.82 -6.26
CA LYS A 123 -14.17 -9.05 -5.24
C LYS A 123 -13.66 -7.61 -5.16
N ILE A 124 -12.35 -7.44 -5.06
CA ILE A 124 -11.72 -6.12 -4.98
C ILE A 124 -11.98 -5.29 -6.24
N SER A 125 -11.91 -5.90 -7.43
CA SER A 125 -12.17 -5.18 -8.68
C SER A 125 -13.61 -4.65 -8.82
N LYS A 126 -14.54 -5.09 -7.98
CA LYS A 126 -15.92 -4.59 -7.93
C LYS A 126 -16.10 -3.39 -7.00
N THR A 127 -15.16 -3.15 -6.08
CA THR A 127 -15.23 -2.04 -5.12
C THR A 127 -14.54 -0.76 -5.60
N ILE A 128 -13.81 -0.84 -6.70
CA ILE A 128 -13.02 0.25 -7.26
C ILE A 128 -13.87 1.12 -8.17
N ASP A 129 -13.66 2.44 -8.12
CA ASP A 129 -14.32 3.37 -9.03
C ASP A 129 -13.68 3.28 -10.43
N ARG A 130 -14.47 2.84 -11.40
CA ARG A 130 -14.04 2.69 -12.80
C ARG A 130 -13.96 4.00 -13.57
N ASN A 131 -14.42 5.10 -12.98
CA ASN A 131 -14.34 6.43 -13.56
C ASN A 131 -12.99 7.10 -13.25
N ASP A 132 -12.27 6.61 -12.26
CA ASP A 132 -10.94 7.11 -11.96
C ASP A 132 -9.97 6.83 -13.12
N PRO A 133 -9.04 7.77 -13.37
CA PRO A 133 -8.08 7.65 -14.46
C PRO A 133 -7.17 6.43 -14.32
N PHE A 134 -6.89 6.00 -13.09
CA PHE A 134 -6.06 4.85 -12.78
C PHE A 134 -6.57 4.08 -11.57
N ASN A 135 -6.51 2.76 -11.67
CA ASN A 135 -6.73 1.86 -10.56
C ASN A 135 -5.52 0.93 -10.43
N PHE A 136 -5.08 0.69 -9.21
CA PHE A 136 -3.97 -0.20 -8.92
C PHE A 136 -4.46 -1.47 -8.22
N PHE A 137 -4.00 -2.63 -8.69
CA PHE A 137 -4.22 -3.91 -8.03
C PHE A 137 -2.88 -4.51 -7.66
N ILE A 138 -2.65 -4.70 -6.38
CA ILE A 138 -1.39 -5.23 -5.86
C ILE A 138 -1.66 -6.59 -5.25
N LYS A 139 -0.99 -7.62 -5.76
CA LYS A 139 -0.97 -8.93 -5.13
C LYS A 139 0.13 -8.96 -4.07
N SER A 140 -0.25 -9.24 -2.85
CA SER A 140 0.68 -9.39 -1.74
C SER A 140 0.59 -10.81 -1.18
N ASP A 141 1.37 -11.72 -1.73
CA ASP A 141 1.42 -13.14 -1.30
C ASP A 141 2.44 -13.38 -0.17
N GLY A 142 3.08 -12.31 0.30
CA GLY A 142 4.12 -12.40 1.33
C GLY A 142 5.44 -12.96 0.82
N SER A 143 5.54 -13.34 -0.46
CA SER A 143 6.83 -13.58 -1.09
C SER A 143 7.52 -12.23 -1.34
N ASN A 144 8.84 -12.19 -1.18
CA ASN A 144 9.64 -10.97 -1.30
C ASN A 144 9.75 -10.45 -2.76
N SER A 145 8.82 -10.80 -3.62
CA SER A 145 8.91 -10.62 -5.06
C SER A 145 8.71 -9.19 -5.55
N VAL A 146 8.16 -8.30 -4.73
CA VAL A 146 8.19 -6.86 -4.98
C VAL A 146 8.83 -6.21 -3.78
N ASP A 147 10.07 -5.78 -3.92
CA ASP A 147 10.74 -4.98 -2.90
C ASP A 147 10.10 -3.58 -2.90
N TYR A 148 9.04 -3.41 -2.12
CA TYR A 148 8.40 -2.10 -1.92
C TYR A 148 9.36 -1.05 -1.36
N ARG A 149 10.56 -1.45 -0.89
CA ARG A 149 11.61 -0.51 -0.47
C ARG A 149 12.14 0.29 -1.65
N SER A 150 12.15 -0.30 -2.86
CA SER A 150 12.60 0.41 -4.07
C SER A 150 11.62 1.47 -4.54
N TYR A 151 10.38 1.44 -4.07
CA TYR A 151 9.37 2.43 -4.41
C TYR A 151 9.23 3.55 -3.39
N ASN A 152 10.01 3.53 -2.29
CA ASN A 152 9.93 4.53 -1.21
C ASN A 152 8.48 4.89 -0.81
N LEU A 153 7.56 3.91 -0.86
CA LEU A 153 6.22 4.03 -0.32
C LEU A 153 6.29 3.77 1.20
N PRO A 154 6.51 4.79 2.04
CA PRO A 154 6.68 4.59 3.48
C PRO A 154 5.39 4.11 4.14
N LEU A 155 4.27 4.15 3.44
CA LEU A 155 2.93 4.07 4.00
C LEU A 155 2.19 2.76 3.72
N LEU A 156 2.70 1.88 2.85
CA LEU A 156 2.09 0.57 2.73
C LEU A 156 2.72 -0.34 3.79
N PRO A 157 2.01 -0.64 4.88
CA PRO A 157 2.49 -1.65 5.81
C PRO A 157 2.75 -2.93 5.00
N ARG A 158 3.79 -3.69 5.36
CA ARG A 158 4.05 -5.01 4.80
C ARG A 158 2.90 -5.94 5.18
N VAL A 159 1.79 -5.81 4.46
CA VAL A 159 0.56 -6.52 4.75
C VAL A 159 0.54 -7.77 3.89
N LYS A 160 0.63 -8.92 4.52
CA LYS A 160 0.33 -10.19 3.86
C LYS A 160 -1.18 -10.25 3.59
N THR A 161 -1.59 -9.69 2.47
CA THR A 161 -2.96 -9.77 1.97
C THR A 161 -2.96 -10.55 0.67
N SER A 162 -4.11 -11.07 0.25
CA SER A 162 -4.20 -11.71 -1.06
C SER A 162 -4.10 -10.66 -2.18
N TRP A 163 -4.86 -9.58 -2.06
CA TRP A 163 -4.92 -8.47 -3.01
C TRP A 163 -5.27 -7.15 -2.31
N ILE A 164 -4.76 -6.06 -2.85
CA ILE A 164 -5.12 -4.69 -2.51
C ILE A 164 -5.56 -3.99 -3.79
N GLY A 165 -6.65 -3.25 -3.75
CA GLY A 165 -7.08 -2.37 -4.83
C GLY A 165 -7.05 -0.93 -4.36
N TYR A 166 -6.54 -0.02 -5.20
CA TYR A 166 -6.52 1.41 -4.97
C TYR A 166 -7.15 2.15 -6.13
N ASP A 167 -7.97 3.11 -5.80
CA ASP A 167 -8.39 4.20 -6.66
C ASP A 167 -7.36 5.33 -6.55
N PHE A 168 -7.02 5.91 -7.68
CA PHE A 168 -6.02 6.97 -7.75
C PHE A 168 -6.68 8.24 -8.23
N THR A 169 -6.73 9.23 -7.36
CA THR A 169 -7.20 10.57 -7.69
C THR A 169 -6.02 11.54 -7.63
N ASN A 170 -5.92 12.41 -8.61
CA ASN A 170 -4.84 13.38 -8.71
C ASN A 170 -5.40 14.78 -8.95
N SER A 171 -5.02 15.71 -8.10
CA SER A 171 -5.13 17.14 -8.32
C SER A 171 -3.73 17.73 -8.57
N THR A 172 -3.64 19.04 -8.78
CA THR A 172 -2.35 19.71 -9.07
C THR A 172 -1.28 19.46 -8.03
N ASP A 173 -1.66 19.36 -6.75
CA ASP A 173 -0.73 19.32 -5.63
C ASP A 173 -0.94 18.12 -4.70
N ILE A 174 -2.00 17.34 -4.92
CA ILE A 174 -2.38 16.23 -4.05
C ILE A 174 -2.55 14.97 -4.88
N VAL A 175 -1.93 13.89 -4.42
CA VAL A 175 -2.19 12.52 -4.88
C VAL A 175 -2.91 11.78 -3.78
N GLU A 176 -4.12 11.33 -4.08
CA GLU A 176 -4.92 10.53 -3.16
C GLU A 176 -4.99 9.08 -3.66
N LEU A 177 -4.75 8.15 -2.75
CA LEU A 177 -4.92 6.72 -2.95
C LEU A 177 -5.96 6.24 -1.95
N SER A 178 -7.17 5.99 -2.42
CA SER A 178 -8.21 5.35 -1.64
C SER A 178 -8.27 3.87 -1.97
N GLY A 179 -8.35 3.00 -0.97
CA GLY A 179 -8.20 1.59 -1.30
C GLY A 179 -8.91 0.62 -0.38
N VAL A 180 -9.09 -0.58 -0.91
CA VAL A 180 -9.69 -1.72 -0.23
C VAL A 180 -8.74 -2.90 -0.27
N THR A 181 -8.60 -3.57 0.85
CA THR A 181 -7.87 -4.83 0.93
C THR A 181 -8.74 -5.94 1.46
N LYS A 182 -8.59 -7.12 0.89
CA LYS A 182 -9.22 -8.31 1.46
C LYS A 182 -8.28 -8.93 2.47
N LEU A 183 -8.77 -9.04 3.69
CA LEU A 183 -8.10 -9.81 4.72
C LEU A 183 -8.08 -11.29 4.32
N GLY A 184 -6.88 -11.87 4.21
CA GLY A 184 -6.72 -13.31 4.11
C GLY A 184 -7.12 -13.99 5.44
N ASP A 185 -7.27 -15.31 5.43
CA ASP A 185 -7.63 -16.07 6.65
C ASP A 185 -6.47 -16.11 7.67
N SER A 186 -5.30 -15.61 7.31
CA SER A 186 -4.12 -15.62 8.17
C SER A 186 -4.19 -14.54 9.24
N LEU A 187 -4.24 -14.95 10.49
CA LEU A 187 -4.12 -14.07 11.66
C LEU A 187 -2.72 -13.45 11.80
N SER A 188 -1.73 -13.95 11.06
CA SER A 188 -0.36 -13.41 11.07
C SER A 188 -0.19 -12.11 10.28
N SER A 189 -1.20 -11.68 9.54
CA SER A 189 -1.20 -10.39 8.83
C SER A 189 -1.49 -9.24 9.81
N LYS A 190 -0.73 -8.14 9.73
CA LYS A 190 -0.97 -6.94 10.56
C LYS A 190 -2.39 -6.39 10.43
N ILE A 191 -2.96 -6.46 9.24
CA ILE A 191 -4.32 -5.97 8.99
C ILE A 191 -5.38 -6.80 9.73
N SER A 192 -5.03 -8.01 10.20
CA SER A 192 -5.95 -8.82 11.02
C SER A 192 -6.30 -8.16 12.34
N ILE A 193 -5.48 -7.23 12.81
CA ILE A 193 -5.73 -6.42 14.00
C ILE A 193 -7.03 -5.60 13.83
N LEU A 194 -7.33 -5.16 12.61
CA LEU A 194 -8.52 -4.37 12.28
C LEU A 194 -9.75 -5.21 11.93
N LYS A 195 -9.68 -6.53 12.06
CA LYS A 195 -10.78 -7.43 11.69
C LYS A 195 -12.04 -7.17 12.51
N ASN A 196 -13.16 -6.91 11.81
CA ASN A 196 -14.47 -6.64 12.42
C ASN A 196 -14.46 -5.43 13.37
N ILE A 197 -13.62 -4.46 13.12
CA ILE A 197 -13.61 -3.16 13.78
C ILE A 197 -14.32 -2.17 12.86
N SER A 198 -15.29 -1.46 13.41
CA SER A 198 -15.98 -0.39 12.67
C SER A 198 -15.04 0.79 12.46
N SER A 199 -15.06 1.37 11.27
CA SER A 199 -14.36 2.62 11.00
C SER A 199 -14.94 3.74 11.84
N LYS A 200 -14.06 4.57 12.40
CA LYS A 200 -14.39 5.82 13.08
C LYS A 200 -13.51 6.93 12.51
N GLU A 201 -13.93 8.15 12.70
CA GLU A 201 -13.16 9.33 12.34
C GLU A 201 -11.84 9.37 13.13
N ILE A 202 -10.77 9.80 12.47
CA ILE A 202 -9.48 10.08 13.09
C ILE A 202 -9.50 11.54 13.46
N ILE A 203 -9.29 11.84 14.75
CA ILE A 203 -9.33 13.20 15.27
C ILE A 203 -7.96 13.74 15.68
N SER A 204 -6.97 12.87 15.89
CA SER A 204 -5.59 13.26 16.19
C SER A 204 -4.95 14.11 15.08
N ASP A 205 -5.41 13.96 13.84
CA ASP A 205 -4.92 14.74 12.69
C ASP A 205 -5.21 16.24 12.82
N ASN A 206 -6.23 16.62 13.61
CA ASN A 206 -6.64 18.02 13.79
C ASN A 206 -5.57 18.90 14.46
N ILE A 207 -4.63 18.29 15.19
CA ILE A 207 -3.57 19.04 15.88
C ILE A 207 -2.17 18.79 15.29
N VAL A 208 -2.08 17.98 14.25
CA VAL A 208 -0.80 17.73 13.56
C VAL A 208 -0.44 18.99 12.73
N PRO A 209 0.80 19.49 12.83
CA PRO A 209 1.25 20.61 12.00
C PRO A 209 1.17 20.29 10.51
N ASN A 210 0.84 21.26 9.68
CA ASN A 210 0.74 21.07 8.22
C ASN A 210 2.09 20.90 7.50
N THR A 211 3.19 20.92 8.23
CA THR A 211 4.56 20.89 7.68
C THR A 211 5.23 19.52 7.75
N PHE A 212 4.51 18.46 8.11
CA PHE A 212 5.07 17.11 8.22
C PHE A 212 5.48 16.51 6.87
N ARG A 213 6.47 15.60 6.88
CA ARG A 213 6.86 14.80 5.71
C ARG A 213 5.92 13.63 5.45
N SER A 214 5.51 12.94 6.52
CA SER A 214 4.54 11.87 6.43
C SER A 214 3.71 11.75 7.70
N LEU A 215 2.48 11.35 7.53
CA LEU A 215 1.52 11.09 8.59
C LEU A 215 0.93 9.70 8.39
N PHE A 216 0.93 8.89 9.45
CA PHE A 216 0.27 7.61 9.47
C PHE A 216 -0.69 7.54 10.64
N SER A 217 -1.98 7.51 10.33
CA SER A 217 -3.04 7.54 11.35
C SER A 217 -3.88 6.27 11.27
N PHE A 218 -4.32 5.79 12.44
CA PHE A 218 -5.24 4.68 12.52
C PHE A 218 -6.14 4.77 13.76
N ASN A 219 -7.38 4.36 13.59
CA ASN A 219 -8.36 4.34 14.64
C ASN A 219 -8.47 2.96 15.27
N LEU A 220 -8.62 2.91 16.59
CA LEU A 220 -8.72 1.66 17.35
C LEU A 220 -10.16 1.11 17.39
N GLY A 221 -11.15 1.98 17.13
CA GLY A 221 -12.57 1.61 17.11
C GLY A 221 -13.08 1.06 18.43
N ASP A 222 -13.39 -0.24 18.44
CA ASP A 222 -13.72 -1.01 19.63
C ASP A 222 -12.43 -1.54 20.26
N SER A 223 -12.04 -0.98 21.42
CA SER A 223 -10.77 -1.31 22.08
C SER A 223 -10.68 -2.76 22.51
N GLU A 224 -11.76 -3.34 23.01
CA GLU A 224 -11.75 -4.75 23.47
C GLU A 224 -11.52 -5.67 22.28
N ARG A 225 -12.23 -5.42 21.19
CA ARG A 225 -12.07 -6.18 19.95
C ARG A 225 -10.68 -5.98 19.35
N PHE A 226 -10.17 -4.75 19.37
CA PHE A 226 -8.83 -4.43 18.91
C PHE A 226 -7.76 -5.19 19.71
N ILE A 227 -7.81 -5.15 21.04
CA ILE A 227 -6.89 -5.88 21.93
C ILE A 227 -6.96 -7.39 21.68
N TYR A 228 -8.16 -7.94 21.54
CA TYR A 228 -8.34 -9.35 21.23
C TYR A 228 -7.65 -9.73 19.90
N ASN A 229 -7.87 -8.95 18.86
CA ASN A 229 -7.25 -9.15 17.56
C ASN A 229 -5.73 -9.00 17.63
N LEU A 230 -5.23 -8.00 18.36
CA LEU A 230 -3.80 -7.72 18.55
C LEU A 230 -3.09 -8.88 19.25
N LYS A 231 -3.69 -9.45 20.31
CA LYS A 231 -3.16 -10.63 21.00
C LYS A 231 -3.10 -11.84 20.05
N ASN A 232 -4.13 -12.07 19.26
CA ASN A 232 -4.15 -13.14 18.26
C ASN A 232 -3.07 -12.95 17.18
N TYR A 233 -2.85 -11.71 16.74
CA TYR A 233 -1.77 -11.37 15.81
C TYR A 233 -0.40 -11.67 16.42
N PHE A 234 -0.13 -11.26 17.66
CA PHE A 234 1.12 -11.55 18.35
C PHE A 234 1.36 -13.05 18.52
N LYS A 235 0.36 -13.78 18.99
CA LYS A 235 0.41 -15.22 19.11
C LYS A 235 0.72 -15.91 17.78
N SER A 236 0.08 -15.49 16.70
CA SER A 236 0.29 -16.05 15.36
C SER A 236 1.67 -15.75 14.78
N ASN A 237 2.36 -14.74 15.31
CA ASN A 237 3.73 -14.36 14.93
C ASN A 237 4.80 -14.79 15.96
N ASN A 238 4.44 -15.64 16.92
CA ASN A 238 5.31 -16.13 18.00
C ASN A 238 5.91 -14.97 18.84
N ILE A 239 5.15 -13.89 19.02
CA ILE A 239 5.51 -12.78 19.90
C ILE A 239 4.84 -13.04 21.25
N ALA A 240 5.66 -13.18 22.29
CA ALA A 240 5.15 -13.36 23.66
C ALA A 240 4.54 -12.05 24.15
N ALA A 241 3.24 -12.04 24.35
CA ALA A 241 2.48 -10.87 24.78
C ALA A 241 1.33 -11.21 25.74
N ASP A 242 1.24 -12.46 26.18
CA ASP A 242 0.13 -12.93 27.01
C ASP A 242 0.09 -12.21 28.38
N ASP A 243 1.25 -11.90 28.94
CA ASP A 243 1.42 -11.25 30.24
C ASP A 243 1.48 -9.71 30.17
N TYR A 244 1.40 -9.14 28.95
CA TYR A 244 1.56 -7.70 28.80
C TYR A 244 0.26 -6.95 29.08
N SER A 245 0.42 -5.78 29.71
CA SER A 245 -0.67 -4.85 29.93
C SER A 245 -1.01 -4.15 28.60
N PHE A 246 -2.31 -4.06 28.32
CA PHE A 246 -2.88 -3.30 27.22
C PHE A 246 -3.86 -2.23 27.74
N LYS A 247 -3.68 -1.81 28.99
CA LYS A 247 -4.62 -0.91 29.66
C LYS A 247 -4.73 0.43 28.94
N SER A 248 -3.59 1.01 28.53
CA SER A 248 -3.57 2.30 27.83
C SER A 248 -4.41 2.31 26.55
N ILE A 249 -4.47 1.19 25.84
CA ILE A 249 -5.25 1.06 24.59
C ILE A 249 -6.75 1.31 24.83
N ASN A 250 -7.26 1.00 26.02
CA ASN A 250 -8.68 1.25 26.33
C ASN A 250 -9.03 2.73 26.37
N LEU A 251 -8.07 3.58 26.68
CA LEU A 251 -8.25 5.04 26.75
C LEU A 251 -8.09 5.74 25.39
N ILE A 252 -7.55 5.06 24.40
CA ILE A 252 -7.21 5.62 23.11
C ILE A 252 -8.38 5.53 22.13
N ASN A 253 -8.66 6.62 21.41
CA ASN A 253 -9.51 6.63 20.22
C ASN A 253 -8.73 6.28 18.97
N ASP A 254 -7.70 7.07 18.69
CA ASP A 254 -6.87 6.95 17.51
C ASP A 254 -5.43 7.40 17.80
N ILE A 255 -4.53 6.99 16.92
CA ILE A 255 -3.10 7.30 17.01
C ILE A 255 -2.63 7.80 15.65
N SER A 256 -1.89 8.91 15.67
CA SER A 256 -1.15 9.44 14.53
C SER A 256 0.34 9.39 14.79
N ILE A 257 1.08 8.75 13.89
CA ILE A 257 2.54 8.76 13.87
C ILE A 257 2.97 9.81 12.85
N VAL A 258 3.58 10.86 13.33
CA VAL A 258 4.02 12.01 12.52
C VAL A 258 5.53 11.87 12.27
N ASP A 259 5.94 12.01 11.03
CA ASP A 259 7.35 12.07 10.63
C ASP A 259 7.62 13.46 10.04
N ASP A 260 8.36 14.26 10.78
CA ASP A 260 8.85 15.56 10.32
C ASP A 260 10.40 15.57 10.41
N GLN A 261 10.99 16.41 11.20
CA GLN A 261 12.44 16.37 11.50
C GLN A 261 12.77 15.14 12.36
N GLU A 262 11.92 14.85 13.33
CA GLU A 262 11.91 13.62 14.11
C GLU A 262 10.51 13.01 14.14
N LYS A 263 10.41 11.72 14.53
CA LYS A 263 9.12 11.05 14.66
C LYS A 263 8.52 11.30 16.03
N PHE A 264 7.26 11.70 16.05
CA PHE A 264 6.47 11.83 17.27
C PHE A 264 5.06 11.22 17.09
N LEU A 265 4.39 11.04 18.21
CA LEU A 265 3.03 10.51 18.25
C LEU A 265 2.05 11.59 18.69
N VAL A 266 0.86 11.53 18.13
CA VAL A 266 -0.32 12.20 18.64
C VAL A 266 -1.35 11.13 18.94
N ILE A 267 -1.76 11.02 20.20
CA ILE A 267 -2.74 10.04 20.66
C ILE A 267 -3.99 10.80 21.10
N SER A 268 -5.10 10.53 20.45
CA SER A 268 -6.40 11.04 20.87
C SER A 268 -6.98 10.16 21.95
N LEU A 269 -7.37 10.76 23.06
CA LEU A 269 -7.88 10.08 24.25
C LEU A 269 -9.41 10.20 24.35
N LYS A 270 -10.05 9.15 24.86
CA LYS A 270 -11.51 9.13 25.13
C LYS A 270 -11.87 10.01 26.32
N ASN A 271 -11.01 10.00 27.34
CA ASN A 271 -11.14 10.76 28.57
C ASN A 271 -9.74 11.02 29.14
N THR A 272 -9.52 12.16 29.73
CA THR A 272 -8.27 12.55 30.38
C THR A 272 -8.29 12.46 31.91
N ASP A 273 -9.50 12.32 32.53
CA ASP A 273 -9.66 12.33 34.00
C ASP A 273 -8.91 11.21 34.69
N GLN A 274 -8.63 10.13 33.99
CA GLN A 274 -7.96 8.94 34.53
C GLN A 274 -6.65 8.63 33.82
N ILE A 275 -6.05 9.61 33.16
CA ILE A 275 -4.86 9.40 32.32
C ILE A 275 -3.70 8.77 33.11
N GLU A 276 -3.52 9.17 34.37
CA GLU A 276 -2.46 8.68 35.25
C GLU A 276 -2.63 7.20 35.65
N GLU A 277 -3.84 6.65 35.57
CA GLU A 277 -4.10 5.22 35.83
C GLU A 277 -3.63 4.33 34.68
N TYR A 278 -3.54 4.91 33.47
CA TYR A 278 -3.26 4.20 32.22
C TYR A 278 -1.86 4.47 31.70
N PHE A 279 -1.31 5.66 31.98
CA PHE A 279 0.02 6.08 31.56
C PHE A 279 0.88 6.42 32.77
N ASN A 280 2.11 5.96 32.77
CA ASN A 280 3.05 6.23 33.86
C ASN A 280 3.87 7.47 33.52
N PHE A 281 3.53 8.60 34.15
CA PHE A 281 4.20 9.87 34.02
C PHE A 281 5.25 10.04 35.11
N GLN A 282 6.37 10.67 34.76
CA GLN A 282 7.42 11.09 35.69
C GLN A 282 7.71 12.55 35.43
N GLU A 283 7.88 13.33 36.48
CA GLU A 283 8.21 14.74 36.40
C GLU A 283 9.49 14.97 35.59
N SER A 284 9.53 16.03 34.80
CA SER A 284 10.70 16.51 34.11
C SER A 284 11.07 17.91 34.56
N ASP A 285 12.27 18.39 34.18
CA ASP A 285 12.72 19.74 34.47
C ASP A 285 11.98 20.83 33.69
N TYR A 286 11.04 20.45 32.84
CA TYR A 286 10.31 21.38 31.97
C TYR A 286 8.86 21.52 32.43
N THR A 287 8.33 22.73 32.36
CA THR A 287 6.92 23.01 32.65
C THR A 287 6.02 22.36 31.63
N ASP A 288 4.94 21.72 32.08
CA ASP A 288 3.94 21.03 31.25
C ASP A 288 4.46 19.88 30.37
N ILE A 289 5.68 19.41 30.60
CA ILE A 289 6.28 18.30 29.90
C ILE A 289 6.73 17.26 30.92
N ASN A 290 6.32 16.03 30.74
CA ASN A 290 6.65 14.89 31.58
C ASN A 290 7.39 13.80 30.81
N PHE A 291 8.17 13.00 31.47
CA PHE A 291 8.57 11.72 30.93
C PHE A 291 7.39 10.76 30.97
N ILE A 292 7.26 9.95 29.94
CA ILE A 292 6.21 8.93 29.87
C ILE A 292 6.81 7.54 29.63
N ASN A 293 6.31 6.57 30.39
CA ASN A 293 6.60 5.16 30.13
C ASN A 293 5.33 4.47 29.66
N LEU A 294 5.33 4.06 28.42
CA LEU A 294 4.20 3.34 27.80
C LEU A 294 4.14 1.90 28.31
N ASP A 295 2.95 1.34 28.42
CA ASP A 295 2.80 -0.08 28.71
C ASP A 295 3.37 -0.96 27.57
N GLU A 296 3.74 -2.20 27.88
CA GLU A 296 4.40 -3.08 26.92
C GLU A 296 3.50 -3.41 25.71
N GLY A 297 2.19 -3.50 25.92
CA GLY A 297 1.24 -3.75 24.85
C GLY A 297 1.19 -2.63 23.82
N LEU A 298 1.18 -1.37 24.28
CA LEU A 298 1.23 -0.21 23.41
C LEU A 298 2.59 -0.08 22.71
N LYS A 299 3.70 -0.34 23.42
CA LYS A 299 5.05 -0.37 22.80
C LYS A 299 5.11 -1.38 21.66
N LEU A 300 4.62 -2.61 21.86
CA LEU A 300 4.59 -3.64 20.81
C LEU A 300 3.71 -3.25 19.62
N LEU A 301 2.55 -2.63 19.90
CA LEU A 301 1.69 -2.10 18.84
C LEU A 301 2.46 -1.09 17.99
N LEU A 302 3.08 -0.10 18.61
CA LEU A 302 3.83 0.95 17.93
C LEU A 302 5.03 0.40 17.14
N GLN A 303 5.77 -0.54 17.71
CA GLN A 303 6.86 -1.24 17.01
C GLN A 303 6.36 -1.98 15.77
N SER A 304 5.16 -2.54 15.82
CA SER A 304 4.52 -3.16 14.66
C SER A 304 4.32 -2.17 13.50
N PHE A 305 4.19 -0.88 13.80
CA PHE A 305 4.10 0.20 12.82
C PHE A 305 5.42 0.95 12.60
N SER A 306 6.56 0.34 12.97
CA SER A 306 7.91 0.89 12.77
C SER A 306 8.19 2.15 13.59
N TYR A 307 7.49 2.34 14.68
CA TYR A 307 7.78 3.34 15.68
C TYR A 307 8.38 2.66 16.92
N ASN A 308 9.58 3.08 17.32
CA ASN A 308 10.28 2.53 18.48
C ASN A 308 10.59 3.64 19.49
N PRO A 309 9.71 3.85 20.46
CA PRO A 309 9.93 4.85 21.50
C PRO A 309 11.05 4.39 22.45
N LYS A 310 12.18 5.11 22.48
CA LYS A 310 13.28 4.79 23.44
C LYS A 310 13.21 5.60 24.70
N ILE A 311 13.05 6.90 24.61
CA ILE A 311 12.83 7.84 25.72
C ILE A 311 11.81 8.83 25.20
N ASN A 312 10.77 9.10 25.96
CA ASN A 312 9.68 9.90 25.50
C ASN A 312 9.37 11.03 26.47
N TYR A 313 9.41 12.22 25.94
CA TYR A 313 8.75 13.38 26.55
C TYR A 313 7.31 13.39 26.11
N SER A 314 6.44 13.80 26.98
CA SER A 314 5.01 13.92 26.67
C SER A 314 4.43 15.21 27.21
N THR A 315 3.44 15.72 26.50
CA THR A 315 2.58 16.80 26.95
C THR A 315 1.13 16.48 26.63
N LEU A 316 0.23 17.01 27.43
CA LEU A 316 -1.21 16.85 27.24
C LEU A 316 -1.79 18.19 26.81
N ILE A 317 -2.43 18.21 25.64
CA ILE A 317 -3.15 19.38 25.11
C ILE A 317 -4.60 18.97 24.87
N ASN A 318 -5.51 19.47 25.71
CA ASN A 318 -6.88 19.00 25.72
C ASN A 318 -6.98 17.47 25.85
N ASN A 319 -7.57 16.80 24.87
CA ASN A 319 -7.68 15.34 24.84
C ASN A 319 -6.59 14.67 23.99
N PHE A 320 -5.49 15.36 23.72
CA PHE A 320 -4.40 14.83 22.90
C PHE A 320 -3.13 14.68 23.72
N LEU A 321 -2.63 13.46 23.80
CA LEU A 321 -1.32 13.15 24.38
C LEU A 321 -0.28 13.15 23.25
N ILE A 322 0.65 14.07 23.30
CA ILE A 322 1.73 14.19 22.33
C ILE A 322 2.97 13.57 22.95
N ILE A 323 3.65 12.69 22.21
CA ILE A 323 4.83 11.97 22.70
C ILE A 323 5.96 12.10 21.68
N GLY A 324 7.07 12.69 22.12
CA GLY A 324 8.26 12.91 21.31
C GLY A 324 9.55 12.44 21.98
N LYS A 325 10.64 12.48 21.23
CA LYS A 325 11.97 12.14 21.69
C LYS A 325 12.68 13.31 22.40
N SER A 326 12.35 14.52 22.01
CA SER A 326 12.96 15.75 22.49
C SER A 326 11.90 16.78 22.83
N VAL A 327 12.28 17.75 23.67
CA VAL A 327 11.41 18.86 24.10
C VAL A 327 11.22 19.89 22.99
N SER A 328 12.06 19.88 21.97
CA SER A 328 12.00 20.81 20.84
C SER A 328 10.97 20.43 19.77
N GLN A 329 10.22 19.38 19.98
CA GLN A 329 9.12 18.95 19.14
C GLN A 329 7.80 19.58 19.62
#